data_34dfebbdc89514aa59e7948fc6995c53
#
_entry.id   34dfebbdc89514aa59e7948fc6995c53
#
_cell.length_a   1.000
_cell.length_b   1.000
_cell.length_c   1.000
_cell.angle_alpha   90.00
_cell.angle_beta   90.00
_cell.angle_gamma   90.00
#
_symmetry.space_group_name_H-M   'P 1'
#
loop_
_entity.id
_entity.type
_entity.pdbx_description
1 polymer ?
#
loop_
_entity_poly.entity_id
_entity_poly.type
_entity_poly.pdbx_seq_one_letter_code
_entity_poly.pdbx_strand_id
1 'polypeptide(L)'
;MRRELLLEKIEELKAIMPWFILDYYQSKLTVPYSFTTLYEYLKEYRRFFEWLLDAGISDADLIADIDLKTLENLSKKDMETFILYLRERPSLNTYSTKQGVSQTTINRTLSALSSLFKYLTEEVEDKNGEPYFYRNVMKKVATKKQKETLASRAENIKQKLFLGDETMEFLEYVDSEYEVKLSNRAKSSFYKNKERDLAIIALLLASGVRLSEAV
;
A
#
# COMPACT_ATOMS: atom_id res chain seq x y z
N MET A 1 -10.05 -9.56 -0.66
CA MET A 1 -9.40 -10.65 0.13
C MET A 1 -10.35 -11.01 1.27
N ARG A 2 -10.68 -12.28 1.49
CA ARG A 2 -11.58 -12.69 2.58
C ARG A 2 -10.98 -12.27 3.92
N ARG A 3 -11.81 -11.84 4.88
CA ARG A 3 -11.36 -11.32 6.18
C ARG A 3 -10.50 -12.35 6.94
N GLU A 4 -10.86 -13.60 6.90
CA GLU A 4 -10.13 -14.70 7.56
C GLU A 4 -8.69 -14.83 7.02
N LEU A 5 -8.52 -14.87 5.70
CA LEU A 5 -7.20 -14.92 5.06
C LEU A 5 -6.35 -13.67 5.36
N LEU A 6 -6.99 -12.52 5.54
CA LEU A 6 -6.29 -11.29 5.93
C LEU A 6 -5.75 -11.39 7.36
N LEU A 7 -6.57 -11.90 8.28
CA LEU A 7 -6.16 -12.09 9.68
C LEU A 7 -5.03 -13.12 9.80
N GLU A 8 -5.11 -14.24 9.08
CA GLU A 8 -4.04 -15.24 9.01
C GLU A 8 -2.70 -14.60 8.57
N LYS A 9 -2.71 -13.83 7.49
CA LYS A 9 -1.52 -13.12 7.01
C LYS A 9 -0.98 -12.06 7.99
N ILE A 10 -1.85 -11.44 8.77
CA ILE A 10 -1.44 -10.53 9.83
C ILE A 10 -0.70 -11.29 10.92
N GLU A 11 -1.22 -12.45 11.37
CA GLU A 11 -0.57 -13.27 12.38
C GLU A 11 0.79 -13.80 11.91
N GLU A 12 0.91 -14.23 10.65
CA GLU A 12 2.19 -14.62 10.05
C GLU A 12 3.22 -13.48 10.12
N LEU A 13 2.81 -12.25 9.79
CA LEU A 13 3.72 -11.09 9.86
C LEU A 13 4.08 -10.75 11.31
N LYS A 14 3.13 -10.79 12.23
CA LYS A 14 3.36 -10.52 13.66
C LYS A 14 4.37 -11.48 14.27
N ALA A 15 4.35 -12.75 13.85
CA ALA A 15 5.26 -13.78 14.39
C ALA A 15 6.74 -13.49 14.15
N ILE A 16 7.08 -12.68 13.15
CA ILE A 16 8.47 -12.32 12.82
C ILE A 16 8.83 -10.89 13.24
N MET A 17 7.91 -10.14 13.88
CA MET A 17 8.15 -8.74 14.24
C MET A 17 8.74 -8.59 15.64
N PRO A 18 9.50 -7.51 15.89
CA PRO A 18 9.92 -7.14 17.23
C PRO A 18 8.72 -6.83 18.13
N TRP A 19 8.88 -7.03 19.43
CA TRP A 19 7.82 -6.88 20.43
C TRP A 19 7.14 -5.50 20.40
N PHE A 20 7.85 -4.41 20.16
CA PHE A 20 7.28 -3.06 20.10
C PHE A 20 6.36 -2.83 18.90
N ILE A 21 6.46 -3.65 17.84
CA ILE A 21 5.50 -3.65 16.74
C ILE A 21 4.20 -4.35 17.16
N LEU A 22 4.28 -5.36 18.00
CA LEU A 22 3.09 -6.02 18.56
C LEU A 22 2.33 -5.04 19.48
N ASP A 23 3.05 -4.27 20.29
CA ASP A 23 2.48 -3.18 21.11
C ASP A 23 1.82 -2.12 20.24
N TYR A 24 2.51 -1.65 19.19
CA TYR A 24 1.96 -0.72 18.23
C TYR A 24 0.68 -1.27 17.61
N TYR A 25 0.70 -2.51 17.12
CA TYR A 25 -0.46 -3.15 16.51
C TYR A 25 -1.65 -3.21 17.48
N GLN A 26 -1.41 -3.63 18.72
CA GLN A 26 -2.44 -3.69 19.76
C GLN A 26 -3.04 -2.32 20.05
N SER A 27 -2.19 -1.30 20.18
CA SER A 27 -2.63 0.09 20.34
C SER A 27 -3.51 0.57 19.18
N LYS A 28 -3.14 0.24 17.93
CA LYS A 28 -3.90 0.66 16.75
C LYS A 28 -5.23 -0.09 16.56
N LEU A 29 -5.45 -1.21 17.24
CA LEU A 29 -6.77 -1.86 17.30
C LEU A 29 -7.77 -1.07 18.16
N THR A 30 -7.31 -0.25 19.11
CA THR A 30 -8.20 0.61 19.91
C THR A 30 -8.67 1.87 19.17
N VAL A 31 -8.05 2.17 18.05
CA VAL A 31 -8.38 3.27 17.14
C VAL A 31 -9.02 2.68 15.88
N PRO A 32 -9.88 3.39 15.11
CA PRO A 32 -10.59 2.82 13.96
C PRO A 32 -9.68 2.60 12.73
N TYR A 33 -8.56 1.91 12.92
CA TYR A 33 -7.73 1.43 11.81
C TYR A 33 -8.35 0.19 11.18
N SER A 34 -8.44 0.15 9.85
CA SER A 34 -8.85 -1.07 9.17
C SER A 34 -7.77 -2.14 9.24
N PHE A 35 -8.15 -3.41 9.33
CA PHE A 35 -7.20 -4.53 9.25
C PHE A 35 -6.36 -4.51 7.97
N THR A 36 -6.92 -4.03 6.86
CA THR A 36 -6.18 -3.85 5.61
C THR A 36 -5.06 -2.82 5.75
N THR A 37 -5.33 -1.69 6.43
CA THR A 37 -4.31 -0.67 6.70
C THR A 37 -3.20 -1.23 7.59
N LEU A 38 -3.55 -1.93 8.66
CA LEU A 38 -2.59 -2.54 9.57
C LEU A 38 -1.74 -3.60 8.88
N TYR A 39 -2.35 -4.44 8.03
CA TYR A 39 -1.63 -5.40 7.21
C TYR A 39 -0.61 -4.74 6.28
N GLU A 40 -1.02 -3.68 5.57
CA GLU A 40 -0.10 -2.94 4.69
C GLU A 40 1.04 -2.29 5.49
N TYR A 41 0.76 -1.76 6.69
CA TYR A 41 1.79 -1.18 7.57
C TYR A 41 2.78 -2.24 8.06
N LEU A 42 2.31 -3.41 8.48
CA LEU A 42 3.19 -4.51 8.90
C LEU A 42 4.12 -4.96 7.76
N LYS A 43 3.64 -4.98 6.50
CA LYS A 43 4.48 -5.27 5.32
C LYS A 43 5.57 -4.22 5.12
N GLU A 44 5.23 -2.94 5.34
CA GLU A 44 6.23 -1.87 5.23
C GLU A 44 7.24 -1.92 6.38
N TYR A 45 6.82 -2.28 7.60
CA TYR A 45 7.72 -2.50 8.73
C TYR A 45 8.67 -3.67 8.49
N ARG A 46 8.15 -4.81 8.01
CA ARG A 46 9.00 -5.95 7.64
C ARG A 46 10.09 -5.53 6.67
N ARG A 47 9.74 -4.82 5.61
CA ARG A 47 10.68 -4.32 4.61
C ARG A 47 11.73 -3.38 5.20
N PHE A 48 11.31 -2.51 6.09
CA PHE A 48 12.22 -1.59 6.76
C PHE A 48 13.22 -2.33 7.67
N PHE A 49 12.76 -3.31 8.42
CA PHE A 49 13.63 -4.12 9.28
C PHE A 49 14.56 -5.03 8.47
N GLU A 50 14.09 -5.65 7.39
CA GLU A 50 14.95 -6.38 6.45
C GLU A 50 16.09 -5.47 5.97
N TRP A 51 15.77 -4.24 5.59
CA TRP A 51 16.78 -3.28 5.16
C TRP A 51 17.74 -2.88 6.30
N LEU A 52 17.30 -2.73 7.55
CA LEU A 52 18.18 -2.43 8.68
C LEU A 52 19.22 -3.54 8.91
N LEU A 53 18.81 -4.80 8.73
CA LEU A 53 19.73 -5.95 8.82
C LEU A 53 20.70 -5.96 7.64
N ASP A 54 20.19 -5.86 6.41
CA ASP A 54 20.99 -5.88 5.18
C ASP A 54 22.01 -4.73 5.11
N ALA A 55 21.66 -3.56 5.64
CA ALA A 55 22.53 -2.39 5.70
C ALA A 55 23.53 -2.42 6.87
N GLY A 56 23.49 -3.43 7.76
CA GLY A 56 24.34 -3.53 8.93
C GLY A 56 24.08 -2.41 9.96
N ILE A 57 22.88 -1.86 10.02
CA ILE A 57 22.47 -0.83 11.00
C ILE A 57 22.05 -1.50 12.32
N SER A 58 21.56 -2.72 12.23
CA SER A 58 21.27 -3.58 13.38
C SER A 58 22.21 -4.77 13.39
N ASP A 59 22.72 -5.11 14.57
CA ASP A 59 23.56 -6.30 14.80
C ASP A 59 22.72 -7.59 15.02
N ALA A 60 21.39 -7.50 14.94
CA ALA A 60 20.50 -8.64 15.13
C ALA A 60 20.57 -9.59 13.94
N ASP A 61 20.43 -10.90 14.19
CA ASP A 61 20.34 -11.92 13.14
C ASP A 61 18.92 -12.04 12.57
N LEU A 62 17.91 -11.77 13.38
CA LEU A 62 16.49 -11.87 13.00
C LEU A 62 15.76 -10.54 13.22
N ILE A 63 14.73 -10.31 12.42
CA ILE A 63 13.86 -9.13 12.57
C ILE A 63 13.29 -9.04 13.99
N ALA A 64 12.86 -10.16 14.57
CA ALA A 64 12.25 -10.22 15.89
C ALA A 64 13.20 -9.73 17.00
N ASP A 65 14.50 -9.84 16.81
CA ASP A 65 15.54 -9.51 17.77
C ASP A 65 16.04 -8.06 17.66
N ILE A 66 15.52 -7.29 16.71
CA ILE A 66 15.92 -5.88 16.55
C ILE A 66 15.53 -5.09 17.80
N ASP A 67 16.54 -4.51 18.46
CA ASP A 67 16.35 -3.70 19.66
C ASP A 67 15.73 -2.34 19.32
N LEU A 68 14.92 -1.86 20.24
CA LEU A 68 14.31 -0.52 20.19
C LEU A 68 15.38 0.59 20.08
N LYS A 69 16.55 0.40 20.71
CA LYS A 69 17.70 1.31 20.59
C LYS A 69 18.20 1.49 19.17
N THR A 70 18.06 0.49 18.32
CA THR A 70 18.37 0.63 16.88
C THR A 70 17.55 1.73 16.25
N LEU A 71 16.24 1.79 16.56
CA LEU A 71 15.33 2.82 16.04
C LEU A 71 15.63 4.20 16.64
N GLU A 72 15.95 4.26 17.93
CA GLU A 72 16.31 5.50 18.64
C GLU A 72 17.57 6.15 18.04
N ASN A 73 18.57 5.34 17.69
CA ASN A 73 19.86 5.78 17.18
C ASN A 73 19.85 6.14 15.69
N LEU A 74 18.78 5.82 14.96
CA LEU A 74 18.71 6.12 13.52
C LEU A 74 18.97 7.60 13.23
N SER A 75 19.86 7.85 12.31
CA SER A 75 20.15 9.20 11.84
C SER A 75 19.22 9.60 10.68
N LYS A 76 19.14 10.90 10.41
CA LYS A 76 18.46 11.40 9.19
C LYS A 76 19.09 10.79 7.93
N LYS A 77 20.42 10.61 7.94
CA LYS A 77 21.16 10.05 6.81
C LYS A 77 20.76 8.59 6.54
N ASP A 78 20.54 7.79 7.57
CA ASP A 78 20.08 6.41 7.41
C ASP A 78 18.70 6.38 6.74
N MET A 79 17.79 7.25 7.17
CA MET A 79 16.48 7.38 6.54
C MET A 79 16.55 7.86 5.08
N GLU A 80 17.47 8.77 4.75
CA GLU A 80 17.72 9.19 3.38
C GLU A 80 18.27 8.03 2.53
N THR A 81 19.17 7.21 3.09
CA THR A 81 19.69 6.00 2.44
C THR A 81 18.58 4.97 2.22
N PHE A 82 17.68 4.78 3.20
CA PHE A 82 16.51 3.92 3.02
C PHE A 82 15.59 4.40 1.89
N ILE A 83 15.37 5.71 1.76
CA ILE A 83 14.58 6.28 0.65
C ILE A 83 15.23 6.01 -0.70
N LEU A 84 16.57 6.10 -0.79
CA LEU A 84 17.30 5.75 -2.02
C LEU A 84 17.14 4.27 -2.33
N TYR A 85 17.32 3.39 -1.35
CA TYR A 85 17.05 1.95 -1.48
C TYR A 85 15.64 1.67 -2.02
N LEU A 86 14.60 2.35 -1.49
CA LEU A 86 13.24 2.20 -1.99
C LEU A 86 13.08 2.62 -3.45
N ARG A 87 13.80 3.67 -3.90
CA ARG A 87 13.76 4.17 -5.28
C ARG A 87 14.42 3.21 -6.27
N GLU A 88 15.50 2.59 -5.87
CA GLU A 88 16.30 1.68 -6.71
C GLU A 88 15.69 0.27 -6.78
N ARG A 89 14.82 -0.07 -5.84
CA ARG A 89 14.20 -1.38 -5.74
C ARG A 89 13.38 -1.70 -7.00
N PRO A 90 13.56 -2.90 -7.58
CA PRO A 90 12.75 -3.33 -8.71
C PRO A 90 11.26 -3.36 -8.33
N SER A 91 10.41 -2.87 -9.23
CA SER A 91 8.96 -3.01 -9.07
C SER A 91 8.57 -4.48 -9.17
N LEU A 92 7.79 -4.98 -8.21
CA LEU A 92 7.21 -6.34 -8.28
C LEU A 92 6.09 -6.45 -9.33
N ASN A 93 5.71 -5.34 -9.95
CA ASN A 93 4.69 -5.34 -10.99
C ASN A 93 5.33 -5.75 -12.32
N THR A 94 5.13 -7.01 -12.71
CA THR A 94 5.62 -7.63 -13.95
C THR A 94 5.14 -6.90 -15.22
N TYR A 95 4.08 -6.10 -15.14
CA TYR A 95 3.53 -5.32 -16.24
C TYR A 95 4.07 -3.88 -16.31
N SER A 96 4.91 -3.47 -15.36
CA SER A 96 5.49 -2.13 -15.35
C SER A 96 6.84 -2.14 -16.05
N THR A 97 6.95 -1.41 -17.14
CA THR A 97 8.23 -1.13 -17.82
C THR A 97 9.08 -0.09 -17.08
N LYS A 98 8.56 0.50 -16.00
CA LYS A 98 9.28 1.50 -15.20
C LYS A 98 10.19 0.81 -14.19
N GLN A 99 11.48 1.12 -14.25
CA GLN A 99 12.41 0.78 -13.18
C GLN A 99 12.06 1.60 -11.91
N GLY A 100 12.09 0.92 -10.77
CA GLY A 100 11.88 1.53 -9.46
C GLY A 100 10.42 1.60 -9.01
N VAL A 101 10.24 2.00 -7.76
CA VAL A 101 8.95 2.09 -7.07
C VAL A 101 8.38 3.51 -7.23
N SER A 102 7.06 3.62 -7.41
CA SER A 102 6.42 4.93 -7.56
C SER A 102 6.58 5.81 -6.31
N GLN A 103 6.61 7.14 -6.50
CA GLN A 103 6.66 8.09 -5.37
C GLN A 103 5.48 7.90 -4.40
N THR A 104 4.32 7.51 -4.91
CA THR A 104 3.13 7.20 -4.09
C THR A 104 3.40 6.01 -3.16
N THR A 105 4.08 4.96 -3.65
CA THR A 105 4.46 3.81 -2.82
C THR A 105 5.49 4.20 -1.77
N ILE A 106 6.51 5.00 -2.13
CA ILE A 106 7.49 5.52 -1.18
C ILE A 106 6.79 6.34 -0.08
N ASN A 107 5.88 7.25 -0.47
CA ASN A 107 5.14 8.06 0.49
C ASN A 107 4.29 7.20 1.43
N ARG A 108 3.72 6.09 0.96
CA ARG A 108 2.98 5.14 1.80
C ARG A 108 3.90 4.47 2.83
N THR A 109 5.08 4.02 2.42
CA THR A 109 6.09 3.45 3.33
C THR A 109 6.49 4.47 4.39
N LEU A 110 6.78 5.72 3.99
CA LEU A 110 7.13 6.78 4.92
C LEU A 110 5.99 7.15 5.87
N SER A 111 4.74 7.06 5.41
CA SER A 111 3.56 7.28 6.27
C SER A 111 3.42 6.18 7.33
N ALA A 112 3.67 4.92 6.96
CA ALA A 112 3.67 3.81 7.91
C ALA A 112 4.76 4.01 8.97
N LEU A 113 6.00 4.32 8.57
CA LEU A 113 7.10 4.60 9.49
C LEU A 113 6.83 5.83 10.37
N SER A 114 6.26 6.90 9.80
CA SER A 114 5.87 8.08 10.59
C SER A 114 4.85 7.75 11.67
N SER A 115 3.90 6.85 11.37
CA SER A 115 2.92 6.37 12.35
C SER A 115 3.59 5.56 13.47
N LEU A 116 4.53 4.69 13.13
CA LEU A 116 5.29 3.92 14.12
C LEU A 116 6.13 4.84 15.01
N PHE A 117 6.94 5.71 14.42
CA PHE A 117 7.80 6.63 15.20
C PHE A 117 6.98 7.59 16.05
N LYS A 118 5.82 8.03 15.58
CA LYS A 118 4.90 8.84 16.40
C LYS A 118 4.40 8.05 17.62
N TYR A 119 4.03 6.79 17.42
CA TYR A 119 3.62 5.92 18.52
C TYR A 119 4.73 5.78 19.56
N LEU A 120 5.94 5.41 19.13
CA LEU A 120 7.08 5.16 20.02
C LEU A 120 7.59 6.39 20.77
N THR A 121 7.30 7.61 20.27
CA THR A 121 7.80 8.88 20.83
C THR A 121 6.73 9.76 21.48
N GLU A 122 5.43 9.48 21.24
CA GLU A 122 4.36 10.40 21.67
C GLU A 122 3.12 9.69 22.23
N GLU A 123 2.85 8.43 21.84
CA GLU A 123 1.58 7.79 22.15
C GLU A 123 1.72 6.65 23.17
N VAL A 124 2.90 6.04 23.27
CA VAL A 124 3.17 4.96 24.22
C VAL A 124 3.80 5.52 25.49
N GLU A 125 3.47 4.91 26.61
CA GLU A 125 4.08 5.19 27.91
C GLU A 125 4.67 3.90 28.49
N ASP A 126 5.87 4.01 29.02
CA ASP A 126 6.50 2.94 29.80
C ASP A 126 5.90 2.90 31.23
N LYS A 127 6.46 2.05 32.10
CA LYS A 127 6.01 1.93 33.50
C LYS A 127 6.19 3.21 34.33
N ASN A 128 6.99 4.16 33.84
CA ASN A 128 7.27 5.44 34.48
C ASN A 128 6.44 6.59 33.90
N GLY A 129 5.62 6.31 32.89
CA GLY A 129 4.84 7.30 32.16
C GLY A 129 5.64 8.05 31.09
N GLU A 130 6.80 7.50 30.68
CA GLU A 130 7.67 8.11 29.69
C GLU A 130 7.53 7.39 28.34
N PRO A 131 7.71 8.10 27.19
CA PRO A 131 7.74 7.44 25.89
C PRO A 131 8.94 6.49 25.78
N TYR A 132 8.87 5.53 24.87
CA TYR A 132 9.99 4.60 24.69
C TYR A 132 11.30 5.28 24.29
N PHE A 133 11.22 6.37 23.53
CA PHE A 133 12.32 7.31 23.27
C PHE A 133 11.80 8.66 22.77
N TYR A 134 12.64 9.71 22.87
CA TYR A 134 12.19 11.08 22.62
C TYR A 134 12.43 11.58 21.19
N ARG A 135 13.36 10.96 20.47
CA ARG A 135 13.80 11.45 19.18
C ARG A 135 13.02 10.83 18.02
N ASN A 136 12.14 11.59 17.41
CA ASN A 136 11.45 11.18 16.20
C ASN A 136 12.23 11.61 14.95
N VAL A 137 12.99 10.69 14.35
CA VAL A 137 13.76 10.94 13.14
C VAL A 137 12.88 11.26 11.93
N MET A 138 11.67 10.69 11.87
CA MET A 138 10.73 10.91 10.76
C MET A 138 10.27 12.36 10.63
N LYS A 139 10.28 13.15 11.72
CA LYS A 139 10.00 14.59 11.67
C LYS A 139 11.02 15.38 10.84
N LYS A 140 12.23 14.81 10.61
CA LYS A 140 13.31 15.41 9.82
C LYS A 140 13.32 14.92 8.36
N VAL A 141 12.50 13.93 8.04
CA VAL A 141 12.41 13.37 6.69
C VAL A 141 11.40 14.16 5.88
N ALA A 142 11.87 14.82 4.83
CA ALA A 142 11.00 15.57 3.94
C ALA A 142 10.15 14.63 3.07
N THR A 143 8.85 14.61 3.28
CA THR A 143 7.91 13.99 2.35
C THR A 143 7.55 14.99 1.26
N LYS A 144 8.08 14.83 0.05
CA LYS A 144 7.71 15.67 -1.08
C LYS A 144 6.30 15.30 -1.54
N LYS A 145 5.31 16.08 -1.15
CA LYS A 145 3.99 16.02 -1.79
C LYS A 145 4.16 16.58 -3.19
N GLN A 146 4.03 15.75 -4.21
CA GLN A 146 3.83 16.27 -5.57
C GLN A 146 2.51 17.05 -5.56
N LYS A 147 2.61 18.36 -5.56
CA LYS A 147 1.46 19.22 -5.82
C LYS A 147 1.25 19.24 -7.33
N GLU A 148 0.46 18.32 -7.84
CA GLU A 148 -0.11 18.47 -9.17
C GLU A 148 -1.00 19.72 -9.20
N THR A 149 -0.83 20.56 -10.21
CA THR A 149 -1.75 21.67 -10.42
C THR A 149 -3.14 21.13 -10.77
N LEU A 150 -4.20 21.85 -10.46
CA LEU A 150 -5.56 21.47 -10.81
C LEU A 150 -5.73 21.21 -12.31
N ALA A 151 -5.06 22.03 -13.15
CA ALA A 151 -5.07 21.87 -14.60
C ALA A 151 -4.38 20.56 -15.04
N SER A 152 -3.18 20.25 -14.50
CA SER A 152 -2.51 18.97 -14.81
C SER A 152 -3.29 17.77 -14.33
N ARG A 153 -3.94 17.87 -13.17
CA ARG A 153 -4.80 16.79 -12.65
C ARG A 153 -6.04 16.60 -13.51
N ALA A 154 -6.68 17.68 -13.94
CA ALA A 154 -7.85 17.62 -14.82
C ALA A 154 -7.50 16.96 -16.16
N GLU A 155 -6.35 17.31 -16.77
CA GLU A 155 -5.90 16.71 -18.02
C GLU A 155 -5.59 15.21 -17.86
N ASN A 156 -4.92 14.81 -16.78
CA ASN A 156 -4.64 13.40 -16.46
C ASN A 156 -5.92 12.58 -16.21
N ILE A 157 -6.97 13.21 -15.69
CA ILE A 157 -8.27 12.57 -15.48
C ILE A 157 -9.04 12.47 -16.80
N LYS A 158 -9.05 13.55 -17.59
CA LYS A 158 -9.75 13.60 -18.86
C LYS A 158 -9.40 12.44 -19.79
N GLN A 159 -8.10 12.09 -19.87
CA GLN A 159 -7.62 10.94 -20.67
C GLN A 159 -8.09 9.57 -20.19
N LYS A 160 -8.71 9.49 -19.02
CA LYS A 160 -9.17 8.24 -18.39
C LYS A 160 -10.69 8.16 -18.26
N LEU A 161 -11.39 9.18 -18.67
CA LEU A 161 -12.85 9.23 -18.64
C LEU A 161 -13.40 8.92 -20.04
N PHE A 162 -14.50 8.23 -20.06
CA PHE A 162 -15.35 8.18 -21.24
C PHE A 162 -16.08 9.53 -21.36
N LEU A 163 -15.94 10.20 -22.48
CA LEU A 163 -16.55 11.51 -22.75
C LEU A 163 -17.52 11.41 -23.92
N GLY A 164 -18.64 12.13 -23.83
CA GLY A 164 -19.66 12.10 -24.88
C GLY A 164 -20.21 10.70 -25.13
N ASP A 165 -20.14 10.23 -26.36
CA ASP A 165 -20.70 8.94 -26.79
C ASP A 165 -19.77 7.74 -26.53
N GLU A 166 -18.52 7.95 -26.05
CA GLU A 166 -17.53 6.89 -25.83
C GLU A 166 -18.04 5.78 -24.88
N THR A 167 -18.95 6.10 -23.97
CA THR A 167 -19.59 5.10 -23.09
C THR A 167 -20.45 4.12 -23.90
N MET A 168 -21.22 4.63 -24.84
CA MET A 168 -22.05 3.81 -25.71
C MET A 168 -21.20 3.01 -26.70
N GLU A 169 -20.20 3.64 -27.31
CA GLU A 169 -19.25 2.98 -28.20
C GLU A 169 -18.52 1.82 -27.49
N PHE A 170 -18.15 2.01 -26.21
CA PHE A 170 -17.54 0.95 -25.43
C PHE A 170 -18.51 -0.21 -25.15
N LEU A 171 -19.77 0.07 -24.84
CA LEU A 171 -20.80 -0.97 -24.64
C LEU A 171 -21.06 -1.75 -25.94
N GLU A 172 -21.17 -1.05 -27.07
CA GLU A 172 -21.33 -1.65 -28.40
C GLU A 172 -20.13 -2.53 -28.77
N TYR A 173 -18.91 -2.05 -28.48
CA TYR A 173 -17.69 -2.85 -28.66
C TYR A 173 -17.73 -4.14 -27.84
N VAL A 174 -18.12 -4.08 -26.57
CA VAL A 174 -18.21 -5.26 -25.70
C VAL A 174 -19.27 -6.23 -26.21
N ASP A 175 -20.40 -5.70 -26.71
CA ASP A 175 -21.50 -6.51 -27.20
C ASP A 175 -21.19 -7.20 -28.53
N SER A 176 -20.62 -6.49 -29.50
CA SER A 176 -20.54 -6.97 -30.89
C SER A 176 -19.12 -7.28 -31.39
N GLU A 177 -18.09 -6.63 -30.88
CA GLU A 177 -16.74 -6.73 -31.44
C GLU A 177 -15.74 -7.47 -30.53
N TYR A 178 -15.91 -7.45 -29.22
CA TYR A 178 -14.97 -8.04 -28.27
C TYR A 178 -14.75 -9.54 -28.52
N GLU A 179 -15.77 -10.26 -28.91
CA GLU A 179 -15.74 -11.69 -29.21
C GLU A 179 -14.76 -12.07 -30.33
N VAL A 180 -14.55 -11.16 -31.29
CA VAL A 180 -13.67 -11.43 -32.47
C VAL A 180 -12.23 -11.67 -32.01
N LYS A 181 -11.80 -11.03 -30.94
CA LYS A 181 -10.44 -11.12 -30.39
C LYS A 181 -10.24 -12.30 -29.42
N LEU A 182 -11.31 -13.04 -29.10
CA LEU A 182 -11.23 -14.14 -28.13
C LEU A 182 -10.83 -15.47 -28.79
N SER A 183 -10.08 -16.27 -28.03
CA SER A 183 -9.83 -17.67 -28.38
C SER A 183 -11.14 -18.48 -28.33
N ASN A 184 -11.24 -19.61 -29.08
CA ASN A 184 -12.43 -20.46 -29.09
C ASN A 184 -12.87 -20.92 -27.69
N ARG A 185 -11.92 -21.18 -26.79
CA ARG A 185 -12.19 -21.54 -25.40
C ARG A 185 -12.81 -20.38 -24.61
N ALA A 186 -12.28 -19.17 -24.79
CA ALA A 186 -12.77 -17.97 -24.13
C ALA A 186 -14.16 -17.55 -24.65
N LYS A 187 -14.46 -17.76 -25.94
CA LYS A 187 -15.77 -17.52 -26.54
C LYS A 187 -16.89 -18.28 -25.84
N SER A 188 -16.69 -19.57 -25.55
CA SER A 188 -17.69 -20.39 -24.85
C SER A 188 -18.05 -19.83 -23.48
N SER A 189 -17.09 -19.33 -22.72
CA SER A 189 -17.32 -18.67 -21.43
C SER A 189 -17.98 -17.29 -21.61
N PHE A 190 -17.53 -16.53 -22.60
CA PHE A 190 -18.06 -15.22 -22.92
C PHE A 190 -19.56 -15.28 -23.24
N TYR A 191 -19.98 -16.15 -24.16
CA TYR A 191 -21.40 -16.28 -24.53
C TYR A 191 -22.30 -16.69 -23.36
N LYS A 192 -21.81 -17.51 -22.43
CA LYS A 192 -22.59 -17.90 -21.24
C LYS A 192 -22.87 -16.74 -20.29
N ASN A 193 -22.00 -15.75 -20.26
CA ASN A 193 -22.04 -14.68 -19.28
C ASN A 193 -22.27 -13.31 -19.90
N LYS A 194 -22.31 -13.20 -21.23
CA LYS A 194 -22.35 -11.95 -21.99
C LYS A 194 -23.38 -10.96 -21.47
N GLU A 195 -24.64 -11.38 -21.38
CA GLU A 195 -25.76 -10.53 -20.94
C GLU A 195 -25.54 -10.02 -19.50
N ARG A 196 -25.13 -10.90 -18.62
CA ARG A 196 -24.84 -10.55 -17.21
C ARG A 196 -23.68 -9.55 -17.11
N ASP A 197 -22.59 -9.85 -17.82
CA ASP A 197 -21.36 -9.04 -17.73
C ASP A 197 -21.60 -7.67 -18.39
N LEU A 198 -22.36 -7.61 -19.50
CA LEU A 198 -22.76 -6.37 -20.14
C LEU A 198 -23.66 -5.53 -19.22
N ALA A 199 -24.63 -6.15 -18.54
CA ALA A 199 -25.49 -5.47 -17.58
C ALA A 199 -24.69 -4.90 -16.40
N ILE A 200 -23.71 -5.65 -15.88
CA ILE A 200 -22.83 -5.18 -14.80
C ILE A 200 -21.99 -3.98 -15.27
N ILE A 201 -21.39 -4.07 -16.46
CA ILE A 201 -20.59 -2.97 -17.03
C ILE A 201 -21.46 -1.73 -17.22
N ALA A 202 -22.65 -1.87 -17.81
CA ALA A 202 -23.58 -0.76 -18.01
C ALA A 202 -23.99 -0.11 -16.68
N LEU A 203 -24.28 -0.93 -15.65
CA LEU A 203 -24.60 -0.43 -14.31
C LEU A 203 -23.44 0.36 -13.70
N LEU A 204 -22.22 -0.15 -13.79
CA LEU A 204 -21.03 0.52 -13.24
C LEU A 204 -20.77 1.86 -13.94
N LEU A 205 -20.91 1.89 -15.27
CA LEU A 205 -20.72 3.11 -16.06
C LEU A 205 -21.82 4.16 -15.77
N ALA A 206 -23.07 3.73 -15.67
CA ALA A 206 -24.20 4.63 -15.44
C ALA A 206 -24.27 5.18 -14.01
N SER A 207 -23.90 4.37 -13.01
CA SER A 207 -24.03 4.73 -11.59
C SER A 207 -22.76 5.29 -10.97
N GLY A 208 -21.58 5.00 -11.56
CA GLY A 208 -20.27 5.36 -11.00
C GLY A 208 -19.92 4.66 -9.68
N VAL A 209 -20.68 3.63 -9.29
CA VAL A 209 -20.37 2.81 -8.11
C VAL A 209 -19.08 2.03 -8.32
N ARG A 210 -18.35 1.79 -7.24
CA ARG A 210 -17.14 0.96 -7.31
C ARG A 210 -17.52 -0.51 -7.48
N LEU A 211 -16.67 -1.28 -8.19
CA LEU A 211 -16.90 -2.73 -8.36
C LEU A 211 -17.12 -3.46 -7.01
N SER A 212 -16.44 -3.05 -5.96
CA SER A 212 -16.60 -3.61 -4.60
C SER A 212 -17.92 -3.24 -3.90
N GLU A 213 -18.66 -2.31 -4.46
CA GLU A 213 -19.98 -1.87 -3.96
C GLU A 213 -21.12 -2.50 -4.75
N ALA A 214 -20.80 -3.04 -5.94
CA ALA A 214 -21.75 -3.69 -6.84
C ALA A 214 -21.82 -5.23 -6.69
N VAL A 215 -20.94 -5.84 -5.86
CA VAL A 215 -20.83 -7.30 -5.67
C VAL A 215 -21.16 -7.67 -4.25
#